data_6711d4dafe32c2ab1e36e13391b5b954
#
_entry.id   6711d4dafe32c2ab1e36e13391b5b954
#
_cell.length_a   1.000
_cell.length_b   1.000
_cell.length_c   1.000
_cell.angle_alpha   90.00
_cell.angle_beta   90.00
_cell.angle_gamma   90.00
#
_symmetry.space_group_name_H-M   'P 1'
#
loop_
_entity.id
_entity.type
_entity.pdbx_description
1 polymer ?
#
loop_
_entity_poly.entity_id
_entity_poly.type
_entity_poly.pdbx_seq_one_letter_code
_entity_poly.pdbx_strand_id
1 'polypeptide(L)'
;MLRESRTTSAAAPKSSVAISFGSPASESGVTRLDLNDILVRHPEAAFLMRISGNSMREAGVGDGDLALVDRAMNAVHGHVVIAIVDDDFVCRRLHRHGDDVRLQATDPACPEWVGSEGRELQIWGVVTHVVRPLVA
;
A
#
# COMPACT_ATOMS: atom_id res chain seq x y z
N MET A 1 -7.47 -4.63 6.26
CA MET A 1 -8.26 -4.83 6.52
C MET A 1 -8.41 -4.92 6.46
N LEU A 2 -7.67 -5.16 6.78
CA LEU A 2 -8.44 -5.43 7.11
C LEU A 2 -8.43 -5.60 7.19
N ARG A 3 -8.20 -5.71 7.99
CA ARG A 3 -8.98 -6.31 8.46
C ARG A 3 -9.02 -6.29 8.62
N GLU A 4 -8.60 -6.58 9.21
CA GLU A 4 -9.39 -7.03 9.63
C GLU A 4 -9.22 -6.95 10.11
N SER A 5 -8.81 -7.14 10.45
CA SER A 5 -9.46 -7.41 11.11
C SER A 5 -9.27 -7.25 11.47
N ARG A 6 -8.89 -6.96 12.07
CA ARG A 6 -9.56 -7.13 12.74
C ARG A 6 -9.77 -6.87 12.73
N THR A 7 -9.53 -7.50 12.39
CA THR A 7 -10.38 -7.59 12.54
C THR A 7 -10.62 -7.61 12.47
N THR A 8 -10.42 -7.71 12.60
CA THR A 8 -11.36 -7.90 12.65
C THR A 8 -11.71 -7.81 12.55
N SER A 9 -11.55 -7.79 12.72
CA SER A 9 -12.61 -7.84 12.71
C SER A 9 -13.00 -7.75 12.49
N ALA A 10 -12.90 -7.61 12.50
CA ALA A 10 -13.98 -7.64 12.38
C ALA A 10 -14.40 -7.53 12.08
N ALA A 11 -14.24 -7.62 12.00
CA ALA A 11 -15.24 -7.57 11.68
C ALA A 11 -15.56 -7.21 11.23
N ALA A 12 -15.44 -7.23 11.02
CA ALA A 12 -16.30 -6.93 10.64
C ALA A 12 -16.39 -6.59 10.33
N PRO A 13 -16.35 -6.66 10.11
CA PRO A 13 -16.92 -6.34 9.78
C PRO A 13 -16.99 -5.91 9.46
N LYS A 14 -17.05 -5.88 9.25
CA LYS A 14 -17.44 -5.38 9.00
C LYS A 14 -17.52 -4.82 8.15
N SER A 15 -17.37 -4.81 7.60
CA SER A 15 -17.57 -4.09 6.93
C SER A 15 -18.01 -3.47 6.15
N SER A 16 -18.31 -3.54 5.68
CA SER A 16 -18.83 -2.87 4.94
C SER A 16 -19.05 -1.92 5.09
N VAL A 17 -19.04 -1.83 4.63
CA VAL A 17 -19.13 -0.59 5.01
C VAL A 17 -20.15 0.24 4.39
N ALA A 18 -21.23 -0.19 4.44
CA ALA A 18 -22.22 0.80 4.36
C ALA A 18 -21.95 1.67 5.52
N ILE A 19 -21.32 2.67 5.26
CA ILE A 19 -21.25 3.66 6.20
C ILE A 19 -22.60 4.24 6.25
N SER A 20 -23.34 3.65 6.99
CA SER A 20 -24.47 4.25 7.48
C SER A 20 -24.02 5.33 8.40
N PHE A 21 -24.12 6.49 7.90
CA PHE A 21 -24.04 7.61 8.78
C PHE A 21 -25.33 7.55 9.55
N GLY A 22 -25.27 6.97 10.68
CA GLY A 22 -26.41 7.02 11.59
C GLY A 22 -26.80 8.44 11.84
N SER A 23 -28.03 8.63 12.28
CA SER A 23 -28.50 9.93 12.69
C SER A 23 -27.48 10.60 13.60
N PRO A 24 -27.15 11.87 13.39
CA PRO A 24 -26.22 12.56 14.28
C PRO A 24 -26.67 12.59 15.75
N ALA A 25 -27.95 12.40 15.99
CA ALA A 25 -28.47 12.34 17.35
C ALA A 25 -28.28 10.99 18.00
N SER A 26 -27.88 9.98 17.26
CA SER A 26 -27.67 8.64 17.78
C SER A 26 -26.20 8.41 18.05
N GLU A 27 -25.84 8.04 19.26
CA GLU A 27 -24.47 7.72 19.58
C GLU A 27 -23.97 6.53 18.78
N SER A 28 -24.84 5.63 18.35
CA SER A 28 -24.45 4.49 17.56
C SER A 28 -23.95 4.87 16.17
N GLY A 29 -24.24 6.09 15.71
CA GLY A 29 -23.75 6.60 14.44
C GLY A 29 -22.37 7.23 14.52
N VAL A 30 -21.83 7.38 15.73
CA VAL A 30 -20.53 8.02 15.93
C VAL A 30 -19.61 7.04 16.63
N THR A 31 -18.61 6.59 15.92
CA THR A 31 -17.64 5.64 16.46
C THR A 31 -16.27 6.29 16.43
N ARG A 32 -15.56 6.18 17.55
CA ARG A 32 -14.17 6.61 17.58
C ARG A 32 -13.39 5.76 16.61
N LEU A 33 -12.61 6.41 15.78
CA LEU A 33 -11.87 5.75 14.73
C LEU A 33 -10.40 5.65 15.09
N ASP A 34 -9.88 4.44 15.06
CA ASP A 34 -8.46 4.20 15.13
C ASP A 34 -8.04 3.59 13.79
N LEU A 35 -7.34 4.39 12.98
CA LEU A 35 -6.92 3.93 11.66
C LEU A 35 -5.97 2.75 11.73
N ASN A 36 -5.22 2.63 12.81
CA ASN A 36 -4.31 1.49 12.97
C ASN A 36 -5.08 0.17 12.95
N ASP A 37 -6.26 0.14 13.56
CA ASP A 37 -7.07 -1.07 13.59
C ASP A 37 -7.60 -1.45 12.22
N ILE A 38 -7.74 -0.47 11.33
CA ILE A 38 -8.32 -0.68 10.01
C ILE A 38 -7.23 -1.00 8.99
N LEU A 39 -6.11 -0.29 9.04
CA LEU A 39 -5.13 -0.31 7.97
C LEU A 39 -3.90 -1.16 8.28
N VAL A 40 -3.54 -1.30 9.54
CA VAL A 40 -2.26 -1.91 9.92
C VAL A 40 -2.49 -3.36 10.30
N ARG A 41 -1.98 -4.28 9.47
CA ARG A 41 -2.09 -5.73 9.74
C ARG A 41 -0.97 -6.23 10.63
N HIS A 42 0.22 -5.69 10.45
CA HIS A 42 1.42 -6.15 11.16
C HIS A 42 2.08 -4.92 11.79
N PRO A 43 1.64 -4.53 13.00
CA PRO A 43 2.12 -3.27 13.59
C PRO A 43 3.64 -3.18 13.72
N GLU A 44 4.31 -4.29 14.00
CA GLU A 44 5.75 -4.31 14.15
C GLU A 44 6.50 -4.20 12.82
N ALA A 45 5.78 -4.32 11.72
CA ALA A 45 6.37 -4.28 10.38
C ALA A 45 5.73 -3.22 9.48
N ALA A 46 4.98 -2.29 10.05
CA ALA A 46 4.28 -1.25 9.29
C ALA A 46 5.05 0.06 9.37
N PHE A 47 5.23 0.68 8.21
CA PHE A 47 5.99 1.94 8.10
C PHE A 47 5.26 2.89 7.16
N LEU A 48 5.47 4.19 7.37
CA LEU A 48 5.00 5.22 6.44
C LEU A 48 6.19 5.78 5.68
N MET A 49 6.04 5.90 4.37
CA MET A 49 7.05 6.51 3.52
C MET A 49 6.39 7.56 2.64
N ARG A 50 7.07 8.71 2.50
CA ARG A 50 6.57 9.75 1.60
C ARG A 50 7.03 9.43 0.19
N ILE A 51 6.09 9.47 -0.74
CA ILE A 51 6.36 9.23 -2.15
C ILE A 51 6.81 10.52 -2.81
N SER A 52 7.85 10.41 -3.62
CA SER A 52 8.37 11.52 -4.39
C SER A 52 8.22 11.20 -5.87
N GLY A 53 7.68 12.12 -6.63
CA GLY A 53 7.48 11.97 -8.06
C GLY A 53 6.18 11.29 -8.43
N ASN A 54 5.93 11.17 -9.73
CA ASN A 54 4.67 10.69 -10.26
C ASN A 54 4.81 9.44 -11.13
N SER A 55 5.86 8.64 -10.88
CA SER A 55 6.10 7.44 -11.69
C SER A 55 5.02 6.39 -11.55
N MET A 56 4.22 6.46 -10.47
CA MET A 56 3.15 5.49 -10.20
C MET A 56 1.77 6.15 -10.16
N ARG A 57 1.63 7.28 -10.83
CA ARG A 57 0.41 8.08 -10.76
C ARG A 57 -0.82 7.32 -11.21
N GLU A 58 -0.70 6.56 -12.30
CA GLU A 58 -1.84 5.81 -12.85
C GLU A 58 -2.25 4.64 -11.95
N ALA A 59 -1.38 4.25 -11.03
CA ALA A 59 -1.72 3.24 -10.03
C ALA A 59 -2.33 3.85 -8.78
N GLY A 60 -2.54 5.16 -8.78
CA GLY A 60 -3.15 5.84 -7.64
C GLY A 60 -2.16 6.33 -6.60
N VAL A 61 -0.86 6.32 -6.92
CA VAL A 61 0.19 6.76 -6.01
C VAL A 61 0.84 8.01 -6.58
N GLY A 62 0.66 9.14 -5.93
CA GLY A 62 1.14 10.43 -6.42
C GLY A 62 2.21 11.04 -5.55
N ASP A 63 2.81 12.09 -6.10
CA ASP A 63 3.83 12.85 -5.40
C ASP A 63 3.27 13.40 -4.09
N GLY A 64 4.01 13.24 -3.01
CA GLY A 64 3.61 13.72 -1.69
C GLY A 64 2.73 12.78 -0.91
N ASP A 65 2.24 11.71 -1.52
CA ASP A 65 1.42 10.72 -0.80
C ASP A 65 2.25 10.04 0.29
N LEU A 66 1.55 9.63 1.34
CA LEU A 66 2.15 8.76 2.35
C LEU A 66 1.77 7.32 2.02
N ALA A 67 2.76 6.49 1.77
CA ALA A 67 2.54 5.08 1.51
C ALA A 67 2.64 4.31 2.81
N LEU A 68 1.61 3.53 3.11
CA LEU A 68 1.67 2.58 4.21
C LEU A 68 2.29 1.30 3.68
N VAL A 69 3.42 0.94 4.24
CA VAL A 69 4.23 -0.19 3.76
C VAL A 69 4.27 -1.28 4.81
N ASP A 70 3.94 -2.48 4.38
CA ASP A 70 3.95 -3.66 5.25
C ASP A 70 5.14 -4.53 4.85
N ARG A 71 6.09 -4.69 5.77
CA ARG A 71 7.28 -5.48 5.51
C ARG A 71 7.12 -6.95 5.83
N ALA A 72 6.02 -7.33 6.48
CA ALA A 72 5.75 -8.73 6.79
C ALA A 72 5.01 -9.46 5.68
N MET A 73 4.42 -8.72 4.73
CA MET A 73 3.71 -9.35 3.61
C MET A 73 4.68 -9.87 2.57
N ASN A 74 4.36 -11.03 2.02
CA ASN A 74 5.08 -11.54 0.86
C ASN A 74 4.55 -10.86 -0.39
N ALA A 75 5.45 -10.26 -1.16
CA ALA A 75 5.07 -9.58 -2.38
C ALA A 75 4.75 -10.60 -3.46
N VAL A 76 3.63 -10.41 -4.15
CA VAL A 76 3.22 -11.27 -5.26
C VAL A 76 2.96 -10.41 -6.48
N HIS A 77 2.80 -11.06 -7.62
CA HIS A 77 2.51 -10.39 -8.88
C HIS A 77 1.34 -9.40 -8.73
N GLY A 78 1.53 -8.20 -9.23
CA GLY A 78 0.53 -7.15 -9.21
C GLY A 78 0.60 -6.22 -8.01
N HIS A 79 1.30 -6.59 -6.97
CA HIS A 79 1.44 -5.72 -5.81
C HIS A 79 2.26 -4.47 -6.14
N VAL A 80 1.88 -3.36 -5.55
CA VAL A 80 2.73 -2.17 -5.53
C VAL A 80 3.70 -2.35 -4.38
N VAL A 81 4.98 -2.22 -4.68
CA VAL A 81 6.03 -2.51 -3.70
C VAL A 81 6.99 -1.33 -3.59
N ILE A 82 7.67 -1.27 -2.45
CA ILE A 82 8.86 -0.46 -2.29
C ILE A 82 10.03 -1.41 -2.51
N ALA A 83 10.85 -1.10 -3.47
CA ALA A 83 12.02 -1.92 -3.81
C ALA A 83 13.28 -1.08 -3.68
N ILE A 84 14.41 -1.76 -3.58
CA ILE A 84 15.71 -1.11 -3.56
C ILE A 84 16.39 -1.41 -4.87
N VAL A 85 16.66 -0.36 -5.64
CA VAL A 85 17.33 -0.45 -6.94
C VAL A 85 18.49 0.54 -6.92
N ASP A 86 19.71 0.04 -7.13
CA ASP A 86 20.91 0.85 -7.12
C ASP A 86 21.01 1.71 -5.85
N ASP A 87 20.73 1.08 -4.71
CA ASP A 87 20.77 1.67 -3.36
C ASP A 87 19.72 2.73 -3.08
N ASP A 88 18.76 2.92 -4.00
CA ASP A 88 17.67 3.86 -3.81
C ASP A 88 16.34 3.15 -3.65
N PHE A 89 15.46 3.71 -2.83
CA PHE A 89 14.08 3.23 -2.73
C PHE A 89 13.29 3.70 -3.93
N VAL A 90 12.57 2.78 -4.55
CA VAL A 90 11.64 3.10 -5.63
C VAL A 90 10.29 2.44 -5.34
N CYS A 91 9.22 3.07 -5.81
CA CYS A 91 7.87 2.52 -5.72
C CYS A 91 7.47 2.04 -7.11
N ARG A 92 7.16 0.76 -7.24
CA ARG A 92 6.87 0.15 -8.55
C ARG A 92 5.85 -0.95 -8.38
N ARG A 93 5.26 -1.39 -9.49
CA ARG A 93 4.41 -2.58 -9.51
C ARG A 93 5.27 -3.79 -9.80
N LEU A 94 5.11 -4.82 -9.01
CA LEU A 94 5.84 -6.07 -9.21
C LEU A 94 5.15 -6.90 -10.30
N HIS A 95 5.91 -7.26 -11.30
CA HIS A 95 5.51 -8.24 -12.30
C HIS A 95 6.32 -9.49 -12.04
N ARG A 96 5.64 -10.60 -11.84
CA ARG A 96 6.33 -11.88 -11.61
C ARG A 96 5.53 -13.00 -12.25
N HIS A 97 6.12 -13.63 -13.26
CA HIS A 97 5.59 -14.85 -13.88
C HIS A 97 6.77 -15.80 -14.03
N GLY A 98 6.81 -16.84 -13.20
CA GLY A 98 7.95 -17.76 -13.20
C GLY A 98 9.25 -17.02 -12.91
N ASP A 99 10.20 -17.14 -13.82
CA ASP A 99 11.50 -16.47 -13.68
C ASP A 99 11.50 -15.05 -14.24
N ASP A 100 10.41 -14.63 -14.87
CA ASP A 100 10.31 -13.27 -15.42
C ASP A 100 9.87 -12.32 -14.30
N VAL A 101 10.81 -11.54 -13.81
CA VAL A 101 10.58 -10.61 -12.70
C VAL A 101 10.93 -9.21 -13.18
N ARG A 102 9.98 -8.29 -13.03
CA ARG A 102 10.13 -6.90 -13.46
C ARG A 102 9.54 -5.96 -12.44
N LEU A 103 10.06 -4.75 -12.41
CA LEU A 103 9.48 -3.64 -11.64
C LEU A 103 9.02 -2.60 -12.66
N GLN A 104 7.74 -2.30 -12.62
CA GLN A 104 7.10 -1.46 -13.63
C GLN A 104 6.54 -0.19 -13.02
N ALA A 105 6.90 0.94 -13.60
CA ALA A 105 6.25 2.21 -13.32
C ALA A 105 5.03 2.34 -14.24
N THR A 106 4.10 3.22 -13.89
CA THR A 106 2.99 3.53 -14.79
C THR A 106 3.36 4.64 -15.77
N ASP A 107 4.41 5.40 -15.47
CA ASP A 107 4.91 6.43 -16.36
C ASP A 107 5.76 5.78 -17.45
N PRO A 108 5.37 5.93 -18.73
CA PRO A 108 6.14 5.32 -19.82
C PRO A 108 7.55 5.88 -19.96
N ALA A 109 7.82 7.06 -19.38
CA ALA A 109 9.17 7.63 -19.41
C ALA A 109 10.11 6.95 -18.41
N CYS A 110 9.57 6.20 -17.44
CA CYS A 110 10.39 5.47 -16.47
C CYS A 110 10.74 4.10 -17.04
N PRO A 111 12.04 3.79 -17.17
CA PRO A 111 12.41 2.46 -17.68
C PRO A 111 12.04 1.36 -16.71
N GLU A 112 11.63 0.25 -17.26
CA GLU A 112 11.31 -0.94 -16.51
C GLU A 112 12.60 -1.56 -15.99
N TRP A 113 12.61 -1.95 -14.70
CA TRP A 113 13.69 -2.75 -14.18
C TRP A 113 13.42 -4.21 -14.50
N VAL A 114 14.37 -4.88 -15.09
CA VAL A 114 14.20 -6.29 -15.46
C VAL A 114 15.22 -7.11 -14.69
N GLY A 115 14.74 -8.15 -14.03
CA GLY A 115 15.59 -9.10 -13.34
C GLY A 115 16.39 -9.90 -14.35
N SER A 116 17.68 -10.08 -14.07
CA SER A 116 18.55 -10.85 -14.92
C SER A 116 19.59 -11.51 -14.06
N GLU A 117 20.33 -12.40 -14.67
CA GLU A 117 21.38 -13.12 -13.96
C GLU A 117 22.36 -12.15 -13.31
N GLY A 118 22.65 -12.36 -12.04
CA GLY A 118 23.54 -11.49 -11.28
C GLY A 118 22.90 -10.25 -10.71
N ARG A 119 21.60 -10.04 -10.95
CA ARG A 119 20.88 -8.90 -10.38
C ARG A 119 19.86 -9.43 -9.40
N GLU A 120 19.97 -8.97 -8.16
CA GLU A 120 19.05 -9.38 -7.12
C GLU A 120 17.96 -8.35 -6.95
N LEU A 121 16.75 -8.81 -6.87
CA LEU A 121 15.61 -7.97 -6.53
C LEU A 121 15.49 -7.89 -5.02
N GLN A 122 15.58 -6.70 -4.49
CA GLN A 122 15.31 -6.47 -3.08
C GLN A 122 13.98 -5.75 -2.95
N ILE A 123 12.98 -6.46 -2.45
CA ILE A 123 11.69 -5.87 -2.12
C ILE A 123 11.73 -5.52 -0.65
N TRP A 124 11.59 -4.22 -0.35
CA TRP A 124 11.63 -3.75 1.02
C TRP A 124 10.29 -3.96 1.72
N GLY A 125 9.18 -3.79 1.00
CA GLY A 125 7.86 -4.02 1.55
C GLY A 125 6.78 -3.83 0.51
N VAL A 126 5.55 -4.15 0.91
CA VAL A 126 4.36 -4.05 0.05
C VAL A 126 3.57 -2.80 0.45
N VAL A 127 3.23 -1.98 -0.52
CA VAL A 127 2.39 -0.80 -0.29
C VAL A 127 0.95 -1.27 -0.23
N THR A 128 0.33 -1.14 0.94
CA THR A 128 -1.05 -1.58 1.12
C THR A 128 -2.04 -0.44 0.95
N HIS A 129 -1.63 0.76 1.28
CA HIS A 129 -2.51 1.95 1.23
C HIS A 129 -1.67 3.18 0.96
N VAL A 130 -2.33 4.21 0.43
CA VAL A 130 -1.75 5.55 0.41
C VAL A 130 -2.70 6.49 1.13
N VAL A 131 -2.12 7.49 1.79
CA VAL A 131 -2.87 8.52 2.49
C VAL A 131 -2.56 9.85 1.83
N ARG A 132 -3.60 10.54 1.42
CA ARG A 132 -3.48 11.83 0.73
C ARG A 132 -4.48 12.79 1.32
N PRO A 133 -4.03 13.93 1.89
CA PRO A 133 -4.99 14.92 2.39
C PRO A 133 -5.69 15.60 1.22
N LEU A 134 -6.94 15.92 1.42
CA LEU A 134 -7.72 16.67 0.45
C LEU A 134 -7.78 18.16 0.84
N VAL A 135 -7.25 18.48 2.00
CA VAL A 135 -7.22 19.85 2.52
C VAL A 135 -5.77 20.27 2.65
N ALA A 136 -5.46 21.46 2.17
CA ALA A 136 -4.09 21.97 2.23
C ALA A 136 -3.70 22.34 3.66
#